data_26cd59ce6fa697929c1d18b4ba8fc66a
#
_entry.id   26cd59ce6fa697929c1d18b4ba8fc66a
#
_cell.length_a   1.000
_cell.length_b   1.000
_cell.length_c   1.000
_cell.angle_alpha   90.00
_cell.angle_beta   90.00
_cell.angle_gamma   90.00
#
_symmetry.space_group_name_H-M   'P 1'
#
loop_
_entity.id
_entity.type
_entity.pdbx_description
1 polymer ?
#
loop_
_entity_poly.entity_id
_entity_poly.type
_entity_poly.pdbx_seq_one_letter_code
_entity_poly.pdbx_strand_id
1 'polypeptide(L)'
;MQDFLYSGLVKVLGAENIIESPWNLNFHWNYREYPKNIAQSKGTLFKSLQAQLSNAYDVVIVASCHPDTIEHYAKLLPTISKEVITVFIDGGDRPEVGGDFERLGGLNVYERVIKQRPFDLVFKREYLLNKDYPNNVHPLPMCFDMNNVPSLDGNFKYDVAFWAVESHPIRTQALDLLQDKFDCEANGTVRNQVMKKYKRKGMFYLQELASCKIGLNLRGAGWDTLRYWEIPALGGFMISQRPGIKIENNYVDGEDVIFCKDDLSDLVALCEYYLEHDEERQRIGQNALKKTKKFHTDIVRAQAVLEKISVLKR
;
A
#
# COMPACT_ATOMS: atom_id res chain seq x y z
N MET A 1 3.90 0.21 -1.26
CA MET A 1 3.16 0.12 -2.55
C MET A 1 4.02 -0.40 -3.69
N GLN A 2 5.17 0.18 -3.98
CA GLN A 2 6.04 -0.25 -5.08
C GLN A 2 6.40 -1.73 -5.04
N ASP A 3 6.86 -2.23 -3.89
CA ASP A 3 7.26 -3.64 -3.74
C ASP A 3 6.10 -4.60 -4.02
N PHE A 4 4.88 -4.27 -3.58
CA PHE A 4 3.69 -5.08 -3.87
C PHE A 4 3.34 -5.07 -5.37
N LEU A 5 3.34 -3.89 -6.00
CA LEU A 5 3.05 -3.81 -7.43
C LEU A 5 4.12 -4.55 -8.25
N TYR A 6 5.40 -4.39 -7.91
CA TYR A 6 6.49 -5.10 -8.57
C TYR A 6 6.33 -6.62 -8.40
N SER A 7 6.04 -7.10 -7.18
CA SER A 7 5.74 -8.51 -6.93
C SER A 7 4.60 -9.03 -7.81
N GLY A 8 3.51 -8.28 -7.88
CA GLY A 8 2.36 -8.63 -8.72
C GLY A 8 2.70 -8.67 -10.20
N LEU A 9 3.44 -7.68 -10.70
CA LEU A 9 3.88 -7.63 -12.10
C LEU A 9 4.78 -8.81 -12.45
N VAL A 10 5.74 -9.17 -11.57
CA VAL A 10 6.60 -10.36 -11.76
C VAL A 10 5.78 -11.64 -11.83
N LYS A 11 4.74 -11.77 -10.98
CA LYS A 11 3.86 -12.96 -10.98
C LYS A 11 2.99 -13.06 -12.24
N VAL A 12 2.56 -11.93 -12.80
CA VAL A 12 1.67 -11.88 -13.95
C VAL A 12 2.43 -11.99 -15.28
N LEU A 13 3.55 -11.26 -15.40
CA LEU A 13 4.29 -11.13 -16.66
C LEU A 13 5.47 -12.11 -16.78
N GLY A 14 5.95 -12.64 -15.65
CA GLY A 14 7.25 -13.33 -15.60
C GLY A 14 8.42 -12.35 -15.42
N ALA A 15 9.43 -12.77 -14.68
CA ALA A 15 10.61 -11.94 -14.39
C ALA A 15 11.41 -11.57 -15.64
N GLU A 16 11.34 -12.39 -16.66
CA GLU A 16 12.02 -12.21 -17.97
C GLU A 16 11.46 -11.02 -18.76
N ASN A 17 10.24 -10.61 -18.49
CA ASN A 17 9.55 -9.50 -19.17
C ASN A 17 9.60 -8.18 -18.37
N ILE A 18 10.33 -8.16 -17.26
CA ILE A 18 10.48 -6.97 -16.41
C ILE A 18 11.94 -6.56 -16.35
N ILE A 19 12.17 -5.29 -16.61
CA ILE A 19 13.47 -4.66 -16.59
C ILE A 19 13.44 -3.54 -15.56
N GLU A 20 14.45 -3.47 -14.73
CA GLU A 20 14.60 -2.40 -13.74
C GLU A 20 15.61 -1.37 -14.19
N SER A 21 15.30 -0.11 -13.96
CA SER A 21 16.21 0.99 -14.21
C SER A 21 16.08 2.06 -13.12
N PRO A 22 17.12 2.30 -12.32
CA PRO A 22 18.34 1.50 -12.21
C PRO A 22 18.06 0.11 -11.63
N TRP A 23 18.91 -0.84 -11.91
CA TRP A 23 18.81 -2.18 -11.33
C TRP A 23 18.89 -2.10 -9.79
N ASN A 24 17.95 -2.72 -9.11
CA ASN A 24 17.83 -2.66 -7.66
C ASN A 24 18.09 -4.02 -7.03
N LEU A 25 19.25 -4.16 -6.38
CA LEU A 25 19.67 -5.38 -5.71
C LEU A 25 18.61 -5.93 -4.73
N ASN A 26 17.82 -5.06 -4.10
CA ASN A 26 16.79 -5.46 -3.13
C ASN A 26 15.70 -6.35 -3.72
N PHE A 27 15.44 -6.26 -5.03
CA PHE A 27 14.47 -7.13 -5.72
C PHE A 27 15.06 -8.48 -6.15
N HIS A 28 16.38 -8.70 -5.99
CA HIS A 28 17.07 -9.91 -6.43
C HIS A 28 17.72 -10.67 -5.28
N TRP A 29 17.85 -10.06 -4.13
CA TRP A 29 18.45 -10.68 -2.96
C TRP A 29 17.44 -11.56 -2.23
N ASN A 30 17.88 -12.67 -1.64
CA ASN A 30 17.03 -13.60 -0.88
C ASN A 30 16.54 -13.05 0.46
N TYR A 31 16.92 -11.83 0.81
CA TYR A 31 16.54 -11.17 2.07
C TYR A 31 15.21 -10.45 1.92
N ARG A 32 14.21 -10.93 2.67
CA ARG A 32 12.89 -10.30 2.75
C ARG A 32 12.76 -9.57 4.08
N GLU A 33 12.48 -8.30 4.04
CA GLU A 33 12.17 -7.48 5.21
C GLU A 33 10.79 -6.82 5.00
N TYR A 34 9.73 -7.53 5.39
CA TYR A 34 8.38 -6.98 5.28
C TYR A 34 8.29 -5.59 5.95
N PRO A 35 7.69 -4.57 5.35
CA PRO A 35 7.01 -4.53 4.03
C PRO A 35 7.95 -4.19 2.85
N LYS A 36 9.25 -4.32 3.00
CA LYS A 36 10.27 -4.03 1.98
C LYS A 36 10.87 -5.31 1.43
N ASN A 37 11.44 -5.23 0.24
CA ASN A 37 12.18 -6.32 -0.40
C ASN A 37 11.37 -7.63 -0.50
N ILE A 38 10.05 -7.51 -0.60
CA ILE A 38 9.15 -8.66 -0.66
C ILE A 38 9.04 -9.23 -2.07
N ALA A 39 9.28 -8.41 -3.09
CA ALA A 39 9.34 -8.85 -4.47
C ALA A 39 10.70 -9.51 -4.73
N GLN A 40 10.68 -10.69 -5.34
CA GLN A 40 11.90 -11.39 -5.71
C GLN A 40 11.84 -11.76 -7.19
N SER A 41 12.75 -11.19 -7.96
CA SER A 41 12.92 -11.47 -9.38
C SER A 41 14.24 -12.18 -9.64
N LYS A 42 14.25 -13.10 -10.59
CA LYS A 42 15.46 -13.71 -11.13
C LYS A 42 16.09 -12.87 -12.25
N GLY A 43 15.63 -11.64 -12.46
CA GLY A 43 16.20 -10.70 -13.43
C GLY A 43 17.69 -10.45 -13.16
N THR A 44 18.45 -10.16 -14.20
CA THR A 44 19.88 -9.91 -14.09
C THR A 44 20.21 -8.46 -14.46
N LEU A 45 21.22 -7.88 -13.81
CA LEU A 45 21.77 -6.58 -14.17
C LEU A 45 22.09 -6.51 -15.68
N PHE A 46 22.58 -7.59 -16.25
CA PHE A 46 22.94 -7.67 -17.68
C PHE A 46 21.72 -7.49 -18.59
N LYS A 47 20.59 -8.14 -18.28
CA LYS A 47 19.33 -7.94 -19.03
C LYS A 47 18.81 -6.51 -18.94
N SER A 48 18.88 -5.90 -17.76
CA SER A 48 18.48 -4.51 -17.57
C SER A 48 19.34 -3.55 -18.42
N LEU A 49 20.66 -3.75 -18.44
CA LEU A 49 21.56 -2.94 -19.27
C LEU A 49 21.32 -3.14 -20.77
N GLN A 50 21.18 -4.39 -21.19
CA GLN A 50 20.93 -4.73 -22.60
C GLN A 50 19.62 -4.12 -23.11
N ALA A 51 18.55 -4.18 -22.32
CA ALA A 51 17.26 -3.65 -22.73
C ALA A 51 17.25 -2.11 -22.76
N GLN A 52 17.93 -1.45 -21.83
CA GLN A 52 18.11 0.00 -21.88
C GLN A 52 18.86 0.46 -23.14
N LEU A 53 19.87 -0.31 -23.56
CA LEU A 53 20.64 -0.02 -24.78
C LEU A 53 19.87 -0.28 -26.07
N SER A 54 19.01 -1.31 -26.08
CA SER A 54 18.26 -1.74 -27.26
C SER A 54 16.89 -1.08 -27.42
N ASN A 55 16.44 -0.28 -26.43
CA ASN A 55 15.08 0.26 -26.35
C ASN A 55 13.97 -0.82 -26.56
N ALA A 56 14.26 -2.06 -26.17
CA ALA A 56 13.36 -3.21 -26.34
C ALA A 56 12.35 -3.28 -25.19
N TYR A 57 11.51 -2.28 -25.03
CA TYR A 57 10.43 -2.24 -24.05
C TYR A 57 9.21 -1.48 -24.60
N ASP A 58 8.02 -1.93 -24.25
CA ASP A 58 6.74 -1.34 -24.69
C ASP A 58 6.18 -0.32 -23.71
N VAL A 59 6.55 -0.45 -22.45
CA VAL A 59 6.01 0.34 -21.33
C VAL A 59 7.11 0.76 -20.38
N VAL A 60 7.09 2.01 -19.96
CA VAL A 60 7.95 2.54 -18.88
C VAL A 60 7.07 2.91 -17.70
N ILE A 61 7.32 2.29 -16.55
CA ILE A 61 6.60 2.58 -15.31
C ILE A 61 7.51 3.32 -14.35
N VAL A 62 7.16 4.55 -14.01
CA VAL A 62 7.82 5.37 -12.99
C VAL A 62 7.07 5.18 -11.68
N ALA A 63 7.62 4.42 -10.74
CA ALA A 63 6.91 3.97 -9.56
C ALA A 63 7.49 4.56 -8.27
N SER A 64 7.45 5.85 -8.08
CA SER A 64 7.76 6.55 -6.82
C SER A 64 7.65 8.06 -6.96
N CYS A 65 7.27 8.74 -5.87
CA CYS A 65 7.41 10.19 -5.74
C CYS A 65 8.77 10.59 -5.12
N HIS A 66 9.76 9.71 -5.11
CA HIS A 66 11.11 10.05 -4.62
C HIS A 66 11.87 10.86 -5.69
N PRO A 67 12.62 11.92 -5.30
CA PRO A 67 13.38 12.75 -6.22
C PRO A 67 14.30 11.96 -7.15
N ASP A 68 15.03 10.98 -6.60
CA ASP A 68 15.98 10.17 -7.40
C ASP A 68 15.28 9.41 -8.53
N THR A 69 14.03 8.99 -8.32
CA THR A 69 13.26 8.26 -9.34
C THR A 69 12.90 9.17 -10.51
N ILE A 70 12.38 10.37 -10.23
CA ILE A 70 11.99 11.30 -11.29
C ILE A 70 13.23 11.90 -11.99
N GLU A 71 14.33 12.10 -11.29
CA GLU A 71 15.61 12.53 -11.87
C GLU A 71 16.18 11.47 -12.81
N HIS A 72 16.12 10.19 -12.40
CA HIS A 72 16.54 9.09 -13.26
C HIS A 72 15.68 9.00 -14.51
N TYR A 73 14.36 9.08 -14.36
CA TYR A 73 13.44 9.09 -15.50
C TYR A 73 13.70 10.30 -16.43
N ALA A 74 13.94 11.49 -15.89
CA ALA A 74 14.25 12.67 -16.68
C ALA A 74 15.50 12.50 -17.56
N LYS A 75 16.51 11.75 -17.08
CA LYS A 75 17.72 11.43 -17.86
C LYS A 75 17.43 10.42 -18.98
N LEU A 76 16.51 9.49 -18.75
CA LEU A 76 16.12 8.48 -19.76
C LEU A 76 15.13 9.02 -20.80
N LEU A 77 14.31 9.99 -20.43
CA LEU A 77 13.18 10.49 -21.23
C LEU A 77 13.54 10.83 -22.69
N PRO A 78 14.71 11.47 -23.00
CA PRO A 78 15.09 11.75 -24.37
C PRO A 78 15.35 10.51 -25.25
N THR A 79 15.61 9.36 -24.63
CA THR A 79 15.89 8.08 -25.33
C THR A 79 14.66 7.19 -25.47
N ILE A 80 13.56 7.53 -24.78
CA ILE A 80 12.31 6.74 -24.80
C ILE A 80 11.54 7.09 -26.07
N SER A 81 11.30 6.09 -26.94
CA SER A 81 10.48 6.25 -28.15
C SER A 81 9.09 6.80 -27.82
N LYS A 82 8.52 7.58 -28.73
CA LYS A 82 7.16 8.15 -28.56
C LYS A 82 6.07 7.09 -28.52
N GLU A 83 6.30 5.93 -29.10
CA GLU A 83 5.38 4.79 -29.11
C GLU A 83 5.34 4.02 -27.77
N VAL A 84 6.35 4.19 -26.93
CA VAL A 84 6.43 3.57 -25.60
C VAL A 84 5.42 4.24 -24.68
N ILE A 85 4.55 3.45 -24.06
CA ILE A 85 3.56 3.95 -23.08
C ILE A 85 4.28 4.32 -21.78
N THR A 86 4.01 5.51 -21.28
CA THR A 86 4.60 6.01 -20.03
C THR A 86 3.56 6.05 -18.92
N VAL A 87 3.87 5.40 -17.81
CA VAL A 87 2.97 5.24 -16.66
C VAL A 87 3.61 5.81 -15.41
N PHE A 88 2.87 6.59 -14.64
CA PHE A 88 3.31 7.07 -13.34
C PHE A 88 2.49 6.41 -12.23
N ILE A 89 3.16 5.77 -11.29
CA ILE A 89 2.55 5.22 -10.08
C ILE A 89 2.81 6.20 -8.94
N ASP A 90 1.84 7.03 -8.68
CA ASP A 90 1.87 8.01 -7.59
C ASP A 90 1.46 7.37 -6.27
N GLY A 91 2.43 6.84 -5.56
CA GLY A 91 2.27 6.24 -4.22
C GLY A 91 2.35 7.24 -3.07
N GLY A 92 2.33 8.54 -3.34
CA GLY A 92 2.41 9.60 -2.35
C GLY A 92 1.18 9.72 -1.45
N ASP A 93 1.33 10.41 -0.30
CA ASP A 93 0.26 10.63 0.68
C ASP A 93 -0.62 11.85 0.34
N ARG A 94 -0.14 12.76 -0.53
CA ARG A 94 -0.90 13.94 -0.94
C ARG A 94 -1.91 13.60 -2.03
N PRO A 95 -3.09 14.25 -2.06
CA PRO A 95 -4.12 13.97 -3.06
C PRO A 95 -3.80 14.51 -4.47
N GLU A 96 -2.92 15.49 -4.59
CA GLU A 96 -2.46 16.00 -5.89
C GLU A 96 -1.53 15.01 -6.57
N VAL A 97 -1.66 14.86 -7.89
CA VAL A 97 -0.72 14.04 -8.66
C VAL A 97 0.66 14.66 -8.59
N GLY A 98 1.63 13.86 -8.14
CA GLY A 98 3.00 14.34 -7.92
C GLY A 98 3.17 15.26 -6.70
N GLY A 99 2.12 15.48 -5.89
CA GLY A 99 2.15 16.42 -4.77
C GLY A 99 3.23 16.14 -3.73
N ASP A 100 3.63 14.90 -3.55
CA ASP A 100 4.73 14.57 -2.64
C ASP A 100 6.11 14.98 -3.14
N PHE A 101 6.30 15.27 -4.43
CA PHE A 101 7.55 15.84 -4.92
C PHE A 101 7.86 17.24 -4.33
N GLU A 102 6.81 18.01 -3.99
CA GLU A 102 6.99 19.29 -3.28
C GLU A 102 7.63 19.05 -1.90
N ARG A 103 7.11 18.11 -1.14
CA ARG A 103 7.61 17.77 0.21
C ARG A 103 8.99 17.11 0.17
N LEU A 104 9.27 16.30 -0.84
CA LEU A 104 10.48 15.49 -0.96
C LEU A 104 11.60 16.17 -1.76
N GLY A 105 11.33 17.30 -2.42
CA GLY A 105 12.33 18.11 -3.11
C GLY A 105 12.49 17.87 -4.61
N GLY A 106 11.61 17.08 -5.24
CA GLY A 106 11.69 16.74 -6.68
C GLY A 106 10.75 17.52 -7.62
N LEU A 107 10.01 18.52 -7.11
CA LEU A 107 8.93 19.18 -7.85
C LEU A 107 9.38 19.80 -9.18
N ASN A 108 10.46 20.59 -9.18
CA ASN A 108 10.97 21.24 -10.38
C ASN A 108 11.32 20.25 -11.50
N VAL A 109 11.84 19.08 -11.12
CA VAL A 109 12.17 18.02 -12.09
C VAL A 109 10.90 17.39 -12.63
N TYR A 110 9.94 17.08 -11.75
CA TYR A 110 8.65 16.53 -12.11
C TYR A 110 7.89 17.45 -13.08
N GLU A 111 7.78 18.74 -12.78
CA GLU A 111 7.13 19.73 -13.65
C GLU A 111 7.81 19.85 -15.02
N ARG A 112 9.13 19.81 -15.08
CA ARG A 112 9.88 19.80 -16.34
C ARG A 112 9.57 18.53 -17.15
N VAL A 113 9.53 17.38 -16.50
CA VAL A 113 9.22 16.08 -17.13
C VAL A 113 7.83 16.10 -17.73
N ILE A 114 6.79 16.45 -16.97
CA ILE A 114 5.42 16.47 -17.47
C ILE A 114 5.19 17.52 -18.55
N LYS A 115 5.92 18.63 -18.52
CA LYS A 115 5.90 19.64 -19.59
C LYS A 115 6.53 19.12 -20.89
N GLN A 116 7.59 18.32 -20.79
CA GLN A 116 8.28 17.74 -21.95
C GLN A 116 7.47 16.56 -22.54
N ARG A 117 7.00 15.68 -21.70
CA ARG A 117 6.17 14.51 -22.06
C ARG A 117 5.27 14.13 -20.89
N PRO A 118 3.97 14.47 -20.92
CA PRO A 118 3.01 13.99 -19.94
C PRO A 118 2.97 12.46 -19.90
N PHE A 119 2.68 11.90 -18.74
CA PHE A 119 2.44 10.46 -18.64
C PHE A 119 1.12 10.08 -19.32
N ASP A 120 1.14 9.00 -20.07
CA ASP A 120 -0.05 8.47 -20.74
C ASP A 120 -1.08 7.99 -19.73
N LEU A 121 -0.63 7.37 -18.64
CA LEU A 121 -1.45 6.93 -17.50
C LEU A 121 -0.81 7.35 -16.18
N VAL A 122 -1.66 7.65 -15.22
CA VAL A 122 -1.27 7.90 -13.83
C VAL A 122 -2.13 7.02 -12.93
N PHE A 123 -1.49 6.32 -11.99
CA PHE A 123 -2.18 5.58 -10.96
C PHE A 123 -1.93 6.23 -9.61
N LYS A 124 -3.01 6.69 -8.97
CA LYS A 124 -2.97 7.47 -7.74
C LYS A 124 -3.43 6.64 -6.54
N ARG A 125 -2.56 6.52 -5.52
CA ARG A 125 -2.90 5.85 -4.27
C ARG A 125 -3.96 6.61 -3.47
N GLU A 126 -3.71 7.88 -3.19
CA GLU A 126 -4.64 8.77 -2.49
C GLU A 126 -5.63 9.43 -3.47
N TYR A 127 -6.39 8.59 -4.20
CA TYR A 127 -7.44 9.07 -5.10
C TYR A 127 -8.70 9.38 -4.29
N LEU A 128 -8.89 10.65 -3.90
CA LEU A 128 -9.99 11.07 -3.04
C LEU A 128 -11.35 10.93 -3.71
N LEU A 129 -12.38 10.55 -2.93
CA LEU A 129 -13.77 10.44 -3.40
C LEU A 129 -14.41 11.79 -3.75
N ASN A 130 -13.96 12.87 -3.11
CA ASN A 130 -14.50 14.22 -3.24
C ASN A 130 -13.62 15.16 -4.07
N LYS A 131 -12.77 14.61 -4.94
CA LYS A 131 -11.87 15.36 -5.82
C LYS A 131 -11.96 14.83 -7.25
N ASP A 132 -12.03 15.75 -8.20
CA ASP A 132 -11.97 15.41 -9.63
C ASP A 132 -10.51 15.25 -10.06
N TYR A 133 -10.29 14.25 -10.91
CA TYR A 133 -9.00 13.96 -11.52
C TYR A 133 -9.13 13.88 -13.05
N PRO A 134 -8.04 14.18 -13.79
CA PRO A 134 -8.01 13.96 -15.23
C PRO A 134 -8.35 12.52 -15.64
N ASN A 135 -8.87 12.32 -16.84
CA ASN A 135 -9.32 11.01 -17.32
C ASN A 135 -8.24 9.93 -17.38
N ASN A 136 -6.97 10.33 -17.47
CA ASN A 136 -5.83 9.41 -17.45
C ASN A 136 -5.32 9.09 -16.05
N VAL A 137 -5.96 9.61 -14.99
CA VAL A 137 -5.63 9.32 -13.59
C VAL A 137 -6.60 8.29 -13.05
N HIS A 138 -6.09 7.17 -12.56
CA HIS A 138 -6.87 6.05 -12.04
C HIS A 138 -6.53 5.76 -10.57
N PRO A 139 -7.50 5.29 -9.77
CA PRO A 139 -7.23 4.86 -8.40
C PRO A 139 -6.37 3.59 -8.40
N LEU A 140 -5.37 3.57 -7.53
CA LEU A 140 -4.58 2.37 -7.26
C LEU A 140 -4.22 2.34 -5.78
N PRO A 141 -5.12 1.89 -4.90
CA PRO A 141 -4.82 1.72 -3.49
C PRO A 141 -3.79 0.60 -3.29
N MET A 142 -3.20 0.55 -2.09
CA MET A 142 -2.32 -0.55 -1.69
C MET A 142 -3.04 -1.91 -1.77
N CYS A 143 -2.32 -2.95 -1.49
CA CYS A 143 -2.77 -4.33 -1.50
C CYS A 143 -1.91 -5.16 -0.55
N PHE A 144 -2.16 -6.46 -0.50
CA PHE A 144 -1.33 -7.39 0.25
C PHE A 144 -0.84 -8.54 -0.64
N ASP A 145 0.43 -8.90 -0.51
CA ASP A 145 0.96 -10.12 -1.12
C ASP A 145 0.73 -11.30 -0.18
N MET A 146 -0.18 -12.20 -0.55
CA MET A 146 -0.56 -13.35 0.26
C MET A 146 0.60 -14.31 0.58
N ASN A 147 1.71 -14.24 -0.15
CA ASN A 147 2.94 -14.97 0.19
C ASN A 147 3.64 -14.46 1.46
N ASN A 148 3.20 -13.30 1.97
CA ASN A 148 3.73 -12.72 3.20
C ASN A 148 2.85 -13.02 4.44
N VAL A 149 1.84 -13.89 4.32
CA VAL A 149 1.10 -14.36 5.50
C VAL A 149 2.04 -15.26 6.31
N PRO A 150 2.33 -14.92 7.57
CA PRO A 150 3.19 -15.75 8.41
C PRO A 150 2.47 -17.03 8.85
N SER A 151 3.23 -17.98 9.38
CA SER A 151 2.64 -19.07 10.14
C SER A 151 1.94 -18.51 11.37
N LEU A 152 0.65 -18.83 11.53
CA LEU A 152 -0.19 -18.37 12.63
C LEU A 152 -0.44 -19.53 13.59
N ASP A 153 -0.30 -19.28 14.89
CA ASP A 153 -0.55 -20.27 15.93
C ASP A 153 -2.03 -20.29 16.40
N GLY A 154 -2.82 -19.33 15.93
CA GLY A 154 -4.23 -19.18 16.27
C GLY A 154 -4.51 -18.66 17.69
N ASN A 155 -3.46 -18.32 18.44
CA ASN A 155 -3.61 -17.83 19.81
C ASN A 155 -3.70 -16.30 19.85
N PHE A 156 -4.70 -15.79 20.54
CA PHE A 156 -4.80 -14.37 20.81
C PHE A 156 -3.99 -13.98 22.04
N LYS A 157 -3.12 -12.98 21.88
CA LYS A 157 -2.30 -12.41 22.94
C LYS A 157 -2.83 -11.07 23.43
N TYR A 158 -3.54 -10.36 22.56
CA TYR A 158 -4.00 -8.99 22.80
C TYR A 158 -5.50 -8.88 22.47
N ASP A 159 -6.21 -8.15 23.29
CA ASP A 159 -7.63 -7.87 23.03
C ASP A 159 -7.78 -6.82 21.91
N VAL A 160 -7.17 -5.65 22.08
CA VAL A 160 -7.21 -4.58 21.09
C VAL A 160 -5.79 -4.12 20.79
N ALA A 161 -5.42 -4.01 19.53
CA ALA A 161 -4.10 -3.59 19.12
C ALA A 161 -4.11 -2.45 18.11
N PHE A 162 -3.29 -1.44 18.40
CA PHE A 162 -3.07 -0.32 17.50
C PHE A 162 -1.58 0.03 17.42
N TRP A 163 -0.82 -0.73 16.62
CA TRP A 163 0.58 -0.42 16.35
C TRP A 163 0.68 0.71 15.33
N ALA A 164 0.89 1.92 15.80
CA ALA A 164 0.97 3.10 14.94
C ALA A 164 2.04 4.07 15.40
N VAL A 165 2.55 4.85 14.47
CA VAL A 165 3.19 6.13 14.76
C VAL A 165 2.13 7.22 14.71
N GLU A 166 2.26 8.24 15.55
CA GLU A 166 1.32 9.36 15.66
C GLU A 166 1.53 10.35 14.51
N SER A 167 1.32 9.89 13.27
CA SER A 167 1.49 10.67 12.04
C SER A 167 0.25 11.51 11.67
N HIS A 168 -0.80 11.44 12.47
CA HIS A 168 -2.03 12.22 12.32
C HIS A 168 -2.67 12.40 13.70
N PRO A 169 -3.29 13.58 14.02
CA PRO A 169 -3.91 13.84 15.32
C PRO A 169 -4.92 12.79 15.77
N ILE A 170 -5.68 12.21 14.84
CA ILE A 170 -6.65 11.15 15.14
C ILE A 170 -6.03 9.92 15.81
N ARG A 171 -4.75 9.63 15.53
CA ARG A 171 -4.04 8.51 16.16
C ARG A 171 -3.67 8.82 17.61
N THR A 172 -3.28 10.04 17.89
CA THR A 172 -3.07 10.51 19.28
C THR A 172 -4.38 10.43 20.05
N GLN A 173 -5.47 10.94 19.47
CA GLN A 173 -6.80 10.87 20.08
C GLN A 173 -7.23 9.41 20.34
N ALA A 174 -7.02 8.51 19.41
CA ALA A 174 -7.35 7.09 19.59
C ALA A 174 -6.54 6.47 20.73
N LEU A 175 -5.23 6.76 20.81
CA LEU A 175 -4.38 6.24 21.89
C LEU A 175 -4.81 6.79 23.25
N ASP A 176 -5.22 8.06 23.33
CA ASP A 176 -5.75 8.65 24.57
C ASP A 176 -7.08 8.01 24.98
N LEU A 177 -7.97 7.72 24.03
CA LEU A 177 -9.24 7.04 24.29
C LEU A 177 -9.08 5.59 24.75
N LEU A 178 -8.04 4.90 24.26
CA LEU A 178 -7.79 3.49 24.52
C LEU A 178 -6.85 3.25 25.71
N GLN A 179 -6.18 4.30 26.19
CA GLN A 179 -5.24 4.22 27.31
C GLN A 179 -5.98 3.70 28.57
N ASP A 180 -5.32 2.83 29.33
CA ASP A 180 -5.83 2.19 30.55
C ASP A 180 -7.12 1.36 30.38
N LYS A 181 -7.65 1.25 29.15
CA LYS A 181 -8.79 0.40 28.80
C LYS A 181 -8.35 -0.89 28.09
N PHE A 182 -7.36 -0.77 27.23
CA PHE A 182 -6.82 -1.85 26.44
C PHE A 182 -5.29 -1.78 26.42
N ASP A 183 -4.65 -2.88 26.07
CA ASP A 183 -3.19 -3.06 26.13
C ASP A 183 -2.39 -2.43 24.97
N CYS A 184 -2.89 -1.34 24.38
CA CYS A 184 -2.32 -0.71 23.17
C CYS A 184 -0.84 -0.33 23.29
N GLU A 185 -0.39 0.19 24.44
CA GLU A 185 1.02 0.54 24.64
C GLU A 185 1.91 -0.68 24.85
N ALA A 186 1.44 -1.67 25.59
CA ALA A 186 2.19 -2.89 25.88
C ALA A 186 2.46 -3.69 24.60
N ASN A 187 1.56 -3.63 23.63
CA ASN A 187 1.69 -4.36 22.37
C ASN A 187 2.53 -3.68 21.28
N GLY A 188 3.19 -2.57 21.56
CA GLY A 188 4.21 -2.01 20.66
C GLY A 188 4.00 -0.62 20.12
N THR A 189 2.90 0.05 20.43
CA THR A 189 2.70 1.46 20.10
C THR A 189 3.72 2.34 20.84
N VAL A 190 4.27 3.33 20.15
CA VAL A 190 5.23 4.28 20.71
C VAL A 190 4.62 5.67 20.66
N ARG A 191 4.38 6.24 21.86
CA ARG A 191 3.79 7.56 22.03
C ARG A 191 4.76 8.68 21.64
N ASN A 192 4.22 9.81 21.25
CA ASN A 192 4.97 11.03 20.96
C ASN A 192 6.07 10.86 19.90
N GLN A 193 5.92 9.93 18.98
CA GLN A 193 6.88 9.67 17.91
C GLN A 193 6.22 9.77 16.53
N VAL A 194 6.42 10.89 15.89
CA VAL A 194 6.01 11.10 14.51
C VAL A 194 7.02 10.44 13.58
N MET A 195 6.53 9.60 12.65
CA MET A 195 7.33 8.98 11.59
C MET A 195 8.49 8.08 12.06
N LYS A 196 8.46 7.55 13.26
CA LYS A 196 9.46 6.61 13.77
C LYS A 196 8.99 5.15 13.72
N LYS A 197 9.97 4.26 13.86
CA LYS A 197 9.78 2.81 13.66
C LYS A 197 8.99 2.20 14.82
N TYR A 198 8.19 1.18 14.50
CA TYR A 198 7.55 0.31 15.48
C TYR A 198 8.58 -0.45 16.32
N LYS A 199 8.18 -0.92 17.50
CA LYS A 199 8.96 -1.86 18.31
C LYS A 199 9.14 -3.20 17.59
N ARG A 200 8.11 -3.65 16.85
CA ARG A 200 8.09 -4.89 16.08
C ARG A 200 8.23 -4.62 14.59
N LYS A 201 8.86 -5.52 13.88
CA LYS A 201 9.17 -5.38 12.44
C LYS A 201 9.02 -6.70 11.70
N GLY A 202 8.93 -6.60 10.38
CA GLY A 202 8.97 -7.73 9.47
C GLY A 202 7.85 -8.73 9.72
N MET A 203 8.13 -10.00 9.52
CA MET A 203 7.17 -11.10 9.74
C MET A 203 6.71 -11.19 11.19
N PHE A 204 7.56 -10.85 12.15
CA PHE A 204 7.18 -10.82 13.56
C PHE A 204 6.08 -9.79 13.84
N TYR A 205 6.11 -8.62 13.18
CA TYR A 205 5.02 -7.66 13.26
C TYR A 205 3.69 -8.24 12.77
N LEU A 206 3.70 -8.97 11.64
CA LEU A 206 2.48 -9.59 11.12
C LEU A 206 1.95 -10.71 12.03
N GLN A 207 2.84 -11.51 12.64
CA GLN A 207 2.44 -12.52 13.62
C GLN A 207 1.78 -11.89 14.85
N GLU A 208 2.36 -10.83 15.38
CA GLU A 208 1.80 -10.09 16.50
C GLU A 208 0.45 -9.43 16.13
N LEU A 209 0.36 -8.84 14.92
CA LEU A 209 -0.91 -8.28 14.43
C LEU A 209 -2.00 -9.35 14.32
N ALA A 210 -1.67 -10.54 13.84
CA ALA A 210 -2.58 -11.66 13.76
C ALA A 210 -2.99 -12.23 15.13
N SER A 211 -2.21 -11.95 16.17
CA SER A 211 -2.50 -12.38 17.54
C SER A 211 -3.43 -11.43 18.32
N CYS A 212 -4.03 -10.44 17.64
CA CYS A 212 -4.99 -9.51 18.23
C CYS A 212 -6.42 -9.94 17.94
N LYS A 213 -7.30 -9.87 18.94
CA LYS A 213 -8.75 -10.10 18.72
C LYS A 213 -9.32 -8.98 17.84
N ILE A 214 -8.93 -7.73 18.07
CA ILE A 214 -9.36 -6.56 17.33
C ILE A 214 -8.14 -5.79 16.84
N GLY A 215 -7.96 -5.68 15.54
CA GLY A 215 -6.98 -4.80 14.92
C GLY A 215 -7.59 -3.45 14.57
N LEU A 216 -6.94 -2.35 14.96
CA LEU A 216 -7.41 -1.00 14.66
C LEU A 216 -6.66 -0.42 13.46
N ASN A 217 -7.41 0.18 12.55
CA ASN A 217 -6.86 0.94 11.44
C ASN A 217 -7.42 2.36 11.40
N LEU A 218 -6.54 3.33 11.58
CA LEU A 218 -6.85 4.76 11.47
C LEU A 218 -5.90 5.41 10.46
N ARG A 219 -6.41 6.42 9.76
CA ARG A 219 -5.60 7.15 8.77
C ARG A 219 -4.28 7.62 9.36
N GLY A 220 -3.28 7.68 8.49
CA GLY A 220 -2.01 8.33 8.77
C GLY A 220 -1.92 9.69 8.06
N ALA A 221 -0.76 9.99 7.47
CA ALA A 221 -0.62 11.14 6.58
C ALA A 221 -1.60 11.03 5.39
N GLY A 222 -1.80 9.81 4.84
CA GLY A 222 -2.85 9.46 3.90
C GLY A 222 -3.92 8.57 4.52
N TRP A 223 -4.96 8.27 3.74
CA TRP A 223 -6.03 7.33 4.07
C TRP A 223 -5.61 5.88 3.87
N ASP A 224 -4.83 5.64 2.81
CA ASP A 224 -4.40 4.30 2.43
C ASP A 224 -3.22 3.84 3.29
N THR A 225 -3.50 3.04 4.29
CA THR A 225 -2.51 2.52 5.22
C THR A 225 -2.31 1.02 5.04
N LEU A 226 -1.12 0.51 5.35
CA LEU A 226 -0.83 -0.92 5.23
C LEU A 226 -1.78 -1.78 6.06
N ARG A 227 -2.13 -1.36 7.28
CA ARG A 227 -3.03 -2.13 8.16
C ARG A 227 -4.42 -2.40 7.59
N TYR A 228 -4.92 -1.50 6.75
CA TYR A 228 -6.20 -1.70 6.07
C TYR A 228 -6.21 -2.95 5.20
N TRP A 229 -5.05 -3.37 4.73
CA TRP A 229 -4.85 -4.56 3.90
C TRP A 229 -4.29 -5.73 4.71
N GLU A 230 -3.41 -5.47 5.69
CA GLU A 230 -2.75 -6.48 6.51
C GLU A 230 -3.74 -7.23 7.41
N ILE A 231 -4.58 -6.51 8.17
CA ILE A 231 -5.52 -7.14 9.12
C ILE A 231 -6.45 -8.12 8.40
N PRO A 232 -7.17 -7.73 7.32
CA PRO A 232 -8.01 -8.65 6.56
C PRO A 232 -7.24 -9.80 5.90
N ALA A 233 -6.03 -9.56 5.40
CA ALA A 233 -5.19 -10.59 4.79
C ALA A 233 -4.76 -11.68 5.78
N LEU A 234 -4.64 -11.32 7.05
CA LEU A 234 -4.36 -12.25 8.15
C LEU A 234 -5.62 -12.94 8.70
N GLY A 235 -6.80 -12.62 8.16
CA GLY A 235 -8.08 -13.12 8.69
C GLY A 235 -8.52 -12.44 9.98
N GLY A 236 -7.88 -11.33 10.35
CA GLY A 236 -8.17 -10.55 11.54
C GLY A 236 -9.47 -9.73 11.42
N PHE A 237 -10.10 -9.48 12.55
CA PHE A 237 -11.21 -8.54 12.66
C PHE A 237 -10.69 -7.11 12.76
N MET A 238 -11.24 -6.21 11.94
CA MET A 238 -10.78 -4.83 11.85
C MET A 238 -11.88 -3.84 12.22
N ILE A 239 -11.57 -2.91 13.12
CA ILE A 239 -12.30 -1.65 13.28
C ILE A 239 -11.48 -0.55 12.62
N SER A 240 -12.08 0.21 11.72
CA SER A 240 -11.38 1.20 10.90
C SER A 240 -12.17 2.50 10.76
N GLN A 241 -11.49 3.62 10.57
CA GLN A 241 -12.13 4.76 9.90
C GLN A 241 -12.47 4.36 8.45
N ARG A 242 -13.57 4.91 7.92
CA ARG A 242 -13.92 4.72 6.51
C ARG A 242 -12.95 5.52 5.63
N PRO A 243 -12.19 4.86 4.72
CA PRO A 243 -11.25 5.58 3.87
C PRO A 243 -11.96 6.57 2.93
N GLY A 244 -11.45 7.82 2.88
CA GLY A 244 -11.93 8.86 1.98
C GLY A 244 -11.41 8.75 0.54
N ILE A 245 -10.89 7.59 0.14
CA ILE A 245 -10.32 7.30 -1.18
C ILE A 245 -11.16 6.29 -1.94
N LYS A 246 -11.01 6.27 -3.27
CA LYS A 246 -11.68 5.31 -4.13
C LYS A 246 -10.98 3.95 -4.07
N ILE A 247 -11.71 2.96 -3.59
CA ILE A 247 -11.30 1.55 -3.52
C ILE A 247 -12.37 0.73 -4.24
N GLU A 248 -12.02 0.11 -5.36
CA GLU A 248 -12.93 -0.81 -6.04
C GLU A 248 -13.10 -2.08 -5.20
N ASN A 249 -14.33 -2.59 -5.12
CA ASN A 249 -14.69 -3.74 -4.30
C ASN A 249 -14.29 -3.57 -2.81
N ASN A 250 -14.39 -2.34 -2.27
CA ASN A 250 -14.03 -2.05 -0.88
C ASN A 250 -14.75 -2.96 0.12
N TYR A 251 -14.19 -3.07 1.32
CA TYR A 251 -14.85 -3.76 2.43
C TYR A 251 -16.17 -3.08 2.79
N VAL A 252 -17.15 -3.91 3.17
CA VAL A 252 -18.52 -3.50 3.53
C VAL A 252 -18.68 -3.53 5.04
N ASP A 253 -19.25 -2.46 5.58
CA ASP A 253 -19.53 -2.30 7.00
C ASP A 253 -20.47 -3.39 7.52
N GLY A 254 -20.16 -3.99 8.66
CA GLY A 254 -20.91 -5.10 9.26
C GLY A 254 -20.70 -6.45 8.58
N GLU A 255 -20.10 -6.50 7.38
CA GLU A 255 -19.85 -7.73 6.63
C GLU A 255 -18.38 -8.13 6.63
N ASP A 256 -17.48 -7.20 6.27
CA ASP A 256 -16.04 -7.44 6.11
C ASP A 256 -15.20 -6.60 7.09
N VAL A 257 -15.77 -5.54 7.65
CA VAL A 257 -15.11 -4.56 8.52
C VAL A 257 -16.18 -3.86 9.38
N ILE A 258 -15.75 -3.26 10.47
CA ILE A 258 -16.56 -2.29 11.20
C ILE A 258 -15.96 -0.91 11.02
N PHE A 259 -16.74 0.03 10.52
CA PHE A 259 -16.31 1.42 10.43
C PHE A 259 -16.76 2.20 11.67
N CYS A 260 -15.79 2.75 12.39
CA CYS A 260 -16.05 3.70 13.46
C CYS A 260 -16.35 5.10 12.89
N LYS A 261 -16.92 5.96 13.71
CA LYS A 261 -17.14 7.38 13.38
C LYS A 261 -15.81 8.11 13.20
N ASP A 262 -15.81 9.14 12.37
CA ASP A 262 -14.60 9.93 12.08
C ASP A 262 -14.05 10.65 13.32
N ASP A 263 -14.91 11.00 14.29
CA ASP A 263 -14.55 11.62 15.57
C ASP A 263 -14.15 10.60 16.65
N LEU A 264 -14.18 9.30 16.33
CA LEU A 264 -13.90 8.17 17.23
C LEU A 264 -14.83 8.08 18.46
N SER A 265 -15.97 8.77 18.47
CA SER A 265 -16.87 8.81 19.63
C SER A 265 -17.47 7.46 20.01
N ASP A 266 -17.47 6.49 19.08
CA ASP A 266 -17.98 5.12 19.27
C ASP A 266 -16.87 4.07 19.38
N LEU A 267 -15.59 4.45 19.22
CA LEU A 267 -14.47 3.49 19.11
C LEU A 267 -14.37 2.56 20.33
N VAL A 268 -14.45 3.10 21.54
CA VAL A 268 -14.34 2.31 22.77
C VAL A 268 -15.53 1.34 22.90
N ALA A 269 -16.76 1.84 22.68
CA ALA A 269 -17.95 1.01 22.73
C ALA A 269 -17.95 -0.12 21.70
N LEU A 270 -17.45 0.15 20.49
CA LEU A 270 -17.26 -0.88 19.46
C LEU A 270 -16.24 -1.93 19.90
N CYS A 271 -15.11 -1.52 20.48
CA CYS A 271 -14.13 -2.47 21.01
C CYS A 271 -14.72 -3.34 22.11
N GLU A 272 -15.41 -2.75 23.09
CA GLU A 272 -16.06 -3.48 24.19
C GLU A 272 -17.10 -4.46 23.65
N TYR A 273 -17.98 -4.04 22.74
CA TYR A 273 -19.00 -4.90 22.14
C TYR A 273 -18.38 -6.11 21.44
N TYR A 274 -17.42 -5.86 20.55
CA TYR A 274 -16.83 -6.93 19.77
C TYR A 274 -15.85 -7.81 20.55
N LEU A 275 -15.37 -7.43 21.73
CA LEU A 275 -14.63 -8.34 22.61
C LEU A 275 -15.53 -9.43 23.20
N GLU A 276 -16.84 -9.16 23.37
CA GLU A 276 -17.82 -10.11 23.88
C GLU A 276 -18.50 -10.93 22.77
N HIS A 277 -18.28 -10.61 21.48
CA HIS A 277 -18.97 -11.24 20.34
C HIS A 277 -17.99 -11.99 19.43
N ASP A 278 -17.37 -13.05 19.94
CA ASP A 278 -16.33 -13.84 19.27
C ASP A 278 -16.77 -14.40 17.91
N GLU A 279 -17.96 -14.98 17.82
CA GLU A 279 -18.47 -15.59 16.59
C GLU A 279 -18.64 -14.53 15.48
N GLU A 280 -19.15 -13.36 15.85
CA GLU A 280 -19.34 -12.27 14.90
C GLU A 280 -18.00 -11.72 14.41
N ARG A 281 -17.02 -11.52 15.31
CA ARG A 281 -15.65 -11.12 14.93
C ARG A 281 -15.05 -12.11 13.93
N GLN A 282 -15.13 -13.42 14.24
CA GLN A 282 -14.57 -14.46 13.37
C GLN A 282 -15.25 -14.48 12.01
N ARG A 283 -16.58 -14.35 11.95
CA ARG A 283 -17.35 -14.27 10.70
C ARG A 283 -16.88 -13.09 9.84
N ILE A 284 -16.79 -11.90 10.42
CA ILE A 284 -16.38 -10.67 9.72
C ILE A 284 -14.94 -10.80 9.23
N GLY A 285 -14.01 -11.25 10.08
CA GLY A 285 -12.60 -11.45 9.69
C GLY A 285 -12.44 -12.47 8.55
N GLN A 286 -13.20 -13.55 8.56
CA GLN A 286 -13.17 -14.55 7.49
C GLN A 286 -13.75 -14.01 6.17
N ASN A 287 -14.80 -13.20 6.23
CA ASN A 287 -15.33 -12.52 5.04
C ASN A 287 -14.30 -11.56 4.47
N ALA A 288 -13.66 -10.75 5.32
CA ALA A 288 -12.59 -9.85 4.94
C ALA A 288 -11.44 -10.58 4.24
N LEU A 289 -10.99 -11.72 4.78
CA LEU A 289 -9.96 -12.57 4.18
C LEU A 289 -10.36 -13.08 2.79
N LYS A 290 -11.58 -13.58 2.64
CA LYS A 290 -12.11 -14.04 1.34
C LYS A 290 -12.11 -12.91 0.31
N LYS A 291 -12.56 -11.72 0.71
CA LYS A 291 -12.61 -10.53 -0.15
C LYS A 291 -11.21 -10.05 -0.52
N THR A 292 -10.29 -10.03 0.45
CA THR A 292 -8.87 -9.70 0.21
C THR A 292 -8.25 -10.62 -0.83
N LYS A 293 -8.38 -11.93 -0.67
CA LYS A 293 -7.87 -12.93 -1.62
C LYS A 293 -8.42 -12.75 -3.02
N LYS A 294 -9.67 -12.33 -3.15
CA LYS A 294 -10.35 -12.18 -4.43
C LYS A 294 -10.02 -10.85 -5.13
N PHE A 295 -9.90 -9.75 -4.38
CA PHE A 295 -9.90 -8.42 -4.98
C PHE A 295 -8.70 -7.54 -4.59
N HIS A 296 -7.95 -7.89 -3.55
CA HIS A 296 -6.99 -6.95 -2.95
C HIS A 296 -5.57 -7.52 -2.82
N THR A 297 -5.21 -8.44 -3.74
CA THR A 297 -3.85 -8.97 -3.81
C THR A 297 -2.97 -8.15 -4.76
N ASP A 298 -1.67 -8.33 -4.65
CA ASP A 298 -0.66 -7.76 -5.54
C ASP A 298 -0.89 -8.15 -7.01
N ILE A 299 -1.32 -9.39 -7.26
CA ILE A 299 -1.68 -9.88 -8.61
C ILE A 299 -2.85 -9.07 -9.17
N VAL A 300 -3.91 -8.87 -8.40
CA VAL A 300 -5.09 -8.11 -8.82
C VAL A 300 -4.73 -6.65 -9.13
N ARG A 301 -3.85 -6.02 -8.32
CA ARG A 301 -3.38 -4.66 -8.61
C ARG A 301 -2.55 -4.59 -9.87
N ALA A 302 -1.66 -5.57 -10.10
CA ALA A 302 -0.88 -5.66 -11.33
C ALA A 302 -1.78 -5.84 -12.56
N GLN A 303 -2.78 -6.72 -12.49
CA GLN A 303 -3.75 -6.94 -13.55
C GLN A 303 -4.55 -5.67 -13.89
N ALA A 304 -5.01 -4.92 -12.87
CA ALA A 304 -5.73 -3.67 -13.07
C ALA A 304 -4.88 -2.61 -13.79
N VAL A 305 -3.58 -2.52 -13.47
CA VAL A 305 -2.64 -1.62 -14.16
C VAL A 305 -2.46 -2.06 -15.62
N LEU A 306 -2.22 -3.34 -15.86
CA LEU A 306 -2.00 -3.90 -17.20
C LEU A 306 -3.24 -3.80 -18.09
N GLU A 307 -4.44 -3.97 -17.53
CA GLU A 307 -5.70 -3.78 -18.26
C GLU A 307 -5.82 -2.35 -18.80
N LYS A 308 -5.55 -1.33 -17.98
CA LYS A 308 -5.57 0.08 -18.44
C LYS A 308 -4.51 0.35 -19.50
N ILE A 309 -3.31 -0.21 -19.36
CA ILE A 309 -2.25 -0.10 -20.37
C ILE A 309 -2.69 -0.74 -21.70
N SER A 310 -3.34 -1.90 -21.65
CA SER A 310 -3.78 -2.62 -22.85
C SER A 310 -4.78 -1.84 -23.69
N VAL A 311 -5.60 -1.00 -23.08
CA VAL A 311 -6.57 -0.15 -23.79
C VAL A 311 -5.88 0.90 -24.65
N LEU A 312 -4.69 1.40 -24.25
CA LEU A 312 -3.92 2.39 -25.02
C LEU A 312 -3.18 1.78 -26.22
N LYS A 313 -2.94 0.46 -26.21
CA LYS A 313 -2.29 -0.25 -27.32
C LYS A 313 -3.24 -0.57 -28.50
N ARG A 314 -4.52 -0.21 -28.39
CA ARG A 314 -5.53 -0.37 -29.44
C ARG A 314 -5.70 0.93 -30.20
#